data_2a61aef78eba3c98d21282af4cc68c57
#
_entry.id   2a61aef78eba3c98d21282af4cc68c57
#
_cell.length_a   1.000
_cell.length_b   1.000
_cell.length_c   1.000
_cell.angle_alpha   90.00
_cell.angle_beta   90.00
_cell.angle_gamma   90.00
#
_symmetry.space_group_name_H-M   'P 1'
#
loop_
_entity.id
_entity.type
_entity.pdbx_description
1 polymer ?
#
loop_
_entity_poly.entity_id
_entity_poly.type
_entity_poly.pdbx_seq_one_letter_code
_entity_poly.pdbx_strand_id
1 'polypeptide(L)'
;MDISYPIVCLKKDGRYYIDFYLNKKRYRLFNAKKIGVDFKPNSYPDKQRRRETERLAKMVYDYLVKNNYSFEKVEGRPELLEFDRLISQKLDEPLNKAYKRTLQDLASKLRGELESSGTIPIEFIDRIMLRHNNSTSFNTVRRHLNVLVNHLYENGFPIEKSVLKPRKQTEK
;
A
#
# COMPACT_ATOMS: atom_id res chain seq x y z
N MET A 1 -15.04 1.49 7.24
CA MET A 1 -14.45 2.85 7.13
C MET A 1 -15.58 3.81 6.81
N ASP A 2 -15.75 4.84 7.63
CA ASP A 2 -16.86 5.78 7.49
C ASP A 2 -16.36 7.17 7.11
N ILE A 3 -16.87 7.69 5.99
CA ILE A 3 -16.74 9.09 5.60
C ILE A 3 -18.12 9.70 5.42
N SER A 4 -18.34 10.87 6.04
CA SER A 4 -19.49 11.70 5.70
C SER A 4 -19.13 12.60 4.49
N TYR A 5 -20.07 12.81 3.58
CA TYR A 5 -19.84 13.76 2.48
C TYR A 5 -19.55 15.16 3.05
N PRO A 6 -18.50 15.86 2.56
CA PRO A 6 -18.14 17.18 3.10
C PRO A 6 -19.23 18.22 2.89
N ILE A 7 -19.62 18.89 3.96
CA ILE A 7 -20.67 19.94 3.96
C ILE A 7 -20.00 21.31 3.88
N VAL A 8 -20.53 22.19 3.04
CA VAL A 8 -20.07 23.59 2.95
C VAL A 8 -20.62 24.40 4.11
N CYS A 9 -19.73 25.06 4.85
CA CYS A 9 -20.04 25.91 5.99
C CYS A 9 -19.49 27.32 5.78
N LEU A 10 -20.18 28.30 6.37
CA LEU A 10 -19.75 29.70 6.40
C LEU A 10 -19.31 30.07 7.82
N LYS A 11 -18.11 30.62 7.94
CA LYS A 11 -17.60 31.17 9.20
C LYS A 11 -18.08 32.61 9.40
N LYS A 12 -18.13 33.09 10.64
CA LYS A 12 -18.55 34.48 11.01
C LYS A 12 -17.74 35.59 10.32
N ASP A 13 -16.50 35.28 9.91
CA ASP A 13 -15.61 36.19 9.20
C ASP A 13 -15.81 36.18 7.65
N GLY A 14 -16.87 35.54 7.17
CA GLY A 14 -17.22 35.49 5.74
C GLY A 14 -16.44 34.44 4.93
N ARG A 15 -15.58 33.63 5.55
CA ARG A 15 -14.84 32.56 4.85
C ARG A 15 -15.65 31.29 4.81
N TYR A 16 -15.65 30.63 3.66
CA TYR A 16 -16.25 29.32 3.48
C TYR A 16 -15.22 28.22 3.79
N TYR A 17 -15.71 27.09 4.28
CA TYR A 17 -14.93 25.88 4.53
C TYR A 17 -15.81 24.64 4.35
N ILE A 18 -15.18 23.48 4.19
CA ILE A 18 -15.87 22.19 4.23
C ILE A 18 -15.66 21.54 5.60
N ASP A 19 -16.71 20.89 6.09
CA ASP A 19 -16.73 20.17 7.38
C ASP A 19 -17.19 18.72 7.13
N PHE A 20 -16.45 17.74 7.63
CA PHE A 20 -16.78 16.33 7.48
C PHE A 20 -16.08 15.47 8.51
N TYR A 21 -16.55 14.24 8.66
CA TYR A 21 -15.94 13.24 9.50
C TYR A 21 -15.28 12.16 8.64
N LEU A 22 -14.09 11.76 9.04
CA LEU A 22 -13.34 10.66 8.46
C LEU A 22 -12.83 9.77 9.60
N ASN A 23 -13.26 8.50 9.65
CA ASN A 23 -12.90 7.57 10.71
C ASN A 23 -13.11 8.15 12.12
N LYS A 24 -14.29 8.72 12.38
CA LYS A 24 -14.70 9.39 13.64
C LYS A 24 -13.92 10.67 13.97
N LYS A 25 -12.97 11.11 13.15
CA LYS A 25 -12.23 12.35 13.31
C LYS A 25 -12.84 13.45 12.46
N ARG A 26 -13.07 14.62 13.04
CA ARG A 26 -13.62 15.80 12.35
C ARG A 26 -12.53 16.55 11.61
N TYR A 27 -12.83 16.96 10.37
CA TYR A 27 -11.95 17.75 9.52
C TYR A 27 -12.66 19.03 9.05
N ARG A 28 -11.93 20.14 9.07
CA ARG A 28 -12.34 21.43 8.53
C ARG A 28 -11.27 21.91 7.56
N LEU A 29 -11.61 22.04 6.28
CA LEU A 29 -10.66 22.45 5.26
C LEU A 29 -11.14 23.72 4.56
N PHE A 30 -10.23 24.71 4.45
CA PHE A 30 -10.43 25.97 3.74
C PHE A 30 -9.82 25.97 2.34
N ASN A 31 -9.04 24.96 2.01
CA ASN A 31 -8.32 24.80 0.76
C ASN A 31 -7.99 23.32 0.51
N ALA A 32 -7.47 23.01 -0.69
CA ALA A 32 -7.12 21.67 -1.10
C ALA A 32 -5.66 21.25 -0.80
N LYS A 33 -4.90 22.01 -0.02
CA LYS A 33 -3.49 21.67 0.29
C LYS A 33 -3.33 20.26 0.85
N LYS A 34 -4.29 19.81 1.65
CA LYS A 34 -4.25 18.49 2.29
C LYS A 34 -4.33 17.32 1.30
N ILE A 35 -4.83 17.58 0.10
CA ILE A 35 -4.85 16.62 -1.02
C ILE A 35 -3.80 16.95 -2.10
N GLY A 36 -2.81 17.82 -1.76
CA GLY A 36 -1.72 18.16 -2.66
C GLY A 36 -2.07 19.10 -3.82
N VAL A 37 -3.24 19.78 -3.77
CA VAL A 37 -3.72 20.69 -4.82
C VAL A 37 -3.69 22.12 -4.32
N ASP A 38 -3.13 23.07 -5.09
CA ASP A 38 -3.19 24.49 -4.76
C ASP A 38 -4.53 25.09 -5.25
N PHE A 39 -5.58 24.83 -4.49
CA PHE A 39 -6.92 25.34 -4.73
C PHE A 39 -7.47 26.01 -3.45
N LYS A 40 -7.85 27.28 -3.58
CA LYS A 40 -8.26 28.15 -2.45
C LYS A 40 -9.59 28.82 -2.76
N PRO A 41 -10.74 28.24 -2.42
CA PRO A 41 -12.08 28.83 -2.70
C PRO A 41 -12.24 30.28 -2.21
N ASN A 42 -11.65 30.61 -1.08
CA ASN A 42 -11.78 31.96 -0.50
C ASN A 42 -10.93 33.04 -1.22
N SER A 43 -10.09 32.68 -2.19
CA SER A 43 -9.42 33.65 -3.07
C SER A 43 -10.28 34.15 -4.23
N TYR A 44 -11.41 33.51 -4.48
CA TYR A 44 -12.37 33.92 -5.49
C TYR A 44 -13.28 35.07 -4.99
N PRO A 45 -13.92 35.83 -5.91
CA PRO A 45 -14.90 36.85 -5.53
C PRO A 45 -16.03 36.27 -4.66
N ASP A 46 -16.55 37.05 -3.73
CA ASP A 46 -17.52 36.60 -2.71
C ASP A 46 -18.71 35.82 -3.28
N LYS A 47 -19.25 36.27 -4.40
CA LYS A 47 -20.38 35.60 -5.11
C LYS A 47 -20.04 34.18 -5.59
N GLN A 48 -18.77 33.87 -5.77
CA GLN A 48 -18.31 32.57 -6.29
C GLN A 48 -17.77 31.63 -5.19
N ARG A 49 -17.37 32.17 -4.01
CA ARG A 49 -16.73 31.41 -2.93
C ARG A 49 -17.52 30.15 -2.52
N ARG A 50 -18.83 30.28 -2.40
CA ARG A 50 -19.67 29.14 -2.02
C ARG A 50 -19.58 28.03 -3.05
N ARG A 51 -19.76 28.33 -4.34
CA ARG A 51 -19.67 27.37 -5.44
C ARG A 51 -18.28 26.72 -5.51
N GLU A 52 -17.23 27.52 -5.37
CA GLU A 52 -15.87 26.98 -5.37
C GLU A 52 -15.60 26.11 -4.12
N THR A 53 -16.23 26.39 -2.98
CA THR A 53 -16.16 25.52 -1.80
C THR A 53 -16.93 24.21 -2.00
N GLU A 54 -18.05 24.21 -2.72
CA GLU A 54 -18.74 22.99 -3.16
C GLU A 54 -17.85 22.13 -4.07
N ARG A 55 -17.09 22.79 -4.96
CA ARG A 55 -16.08 22.11 -5.79
C ARG A 55 -14.95 21.52 -4.93
N LEU A 56 -14.47 22.23 -3.90
CA LEU A 56 -13.52 21.70 -2.93
C LEU A 56 -14.06 20.45 -2.23
N ALA A 57 -15.33 20.45 -1.81
CA ALA A 57 -15.99 19.32 -1.16
C ALA A 57 -15.93 18.07 -2.06
N LYS A 58 -16.31 18.23 -3.32
CA LYS A 58 -16.24 17.13 -4.30
C LYS A 58 -14.82 16.63 -4.52
N MET A 59 -13.85 17.55 -4.71
CA MET A 59 -12.44 17.19 -4.93
C MET A 59 -11.87 16.39 -3.75
N VAL A 60 -12.16 16.82 -2.52
CA VAL A 60 -11.69 16.13 -1.31
C VAL A 60 -12.35 14.77 -1.15
N TYR A 61 -13.65 14.67 -1.40
CA TYR A 61 -14.39 13.42 -1.35
C TYR A 61 -13.86 12.40 -2.37
N ASP A 62 -13.74 12.81 -3.65
CA ASP A 62 -13.23 11.97 -4.74
C ASP A 62 -11.79 11.50 -4.45
N TYR A 63 -10.95 12.38 -3.89
CA TYR A 63 -9.61 12.04 -3.48
C TYR A 63 -9.61 10.97 -2.39
N LEU A 64 -10.41 11.14 -1.34
CA LEU A 64 -10.47 10.19 -0.22
C LEU A 64 -11.01 8.83 -0.66
N VAL A 65 -12.01 8.80 -1.52
CA VAL A 65 -12.53 7.54 -2.08
C VAL A 65 -11.45 6.80 -2.87
N LYS A 66 -10.66 7.52 -3.69
CA LYS A 66 -9.56 6.95 -4.48
C LYS A 66 -8.36 6.50 -3.63
N ASN A 67 -8.15 7.12 -2.46
CA ASN A 67 -7.00 6.86 -1.59
C ASN A 67 -7.39 6.09 -0.31
N ASN A 68 -8.34 5.18 -0.42
CA ASN A 68 -8.79 4.32 0.69
C ASN A 68 -9.10 5.10 1.98
N TYR A 69 -9.74 6.26 1.83
CA TYR A 69 -10.15 7.13 2.93
C TYR A 69 -8.96 7.61 3.79
N SER A 70 -7.82 7.90 3.16
CA SER A 70 -6.64 8.49 3.80
C SER A 70 -6.22 9.79 3.13
N PHE A 71 -5.77 10.78 3.95
CA PHE A 71 -5.07 11.97 3.47
C PHE A 71 -3.58 11.73 3.25
N GLU A 72 -3.05 10.69 3.84
CA GLU A 72 -1.71 10.29 3.50
C GLU A 72 -1.72 9.96 2.01
N LYS A 73 -0.91 10.66 1.25
CA LYS A 73 -0.57 10.17 -0.07
C LYS A 73 -0.05 8.77 0.18
N VAL A 74 -0.78 7.81 -0.34
CA VAL A 74 -0.21 6.52 -0.55
C VAL A 74 0.84 6.75 -1.64
N GLU A 75 2.02 7.22 -1.25
CA GLU A 75 3.23 7.26 -2.06
C GLU A 75 3.75 5.82 -2.18
N GLY A 76 2.84 4.92 -2.53
CA GLY A 76 3.16 3.57 -2.88
C GLY A 76 2.90 3.43 -4.37
N ARG A 77 3.91 3.03 -5.12
CA ARG A 77 3.67 2.49 -6.44
C ARG A 77 2.54 1.47 -6.31
N PRO A 78 1.55 1.45 -7.22
CA PRO A 78 0.43 0.50 -7.15
C PRO A 78 0.88 -0.94 -6.92
N GLU A 79 2.05 -1.29 -7.46
CA GLU A 79 2.68 -2.60 -7.32
C GLU A 79 3.09 -2.90 -5.86
N LEU A 80 3.60 -1.90 -5.13
CA LEU A 80 3.96 -2.08 -3.71
C LEU A 80 2.73 -2.29 -2.83
N LEU A 81 1.66 -1.56 -3.11
CA LEU A 81 0.40 -1.70 -2.36
C LEU A 81 -0.22 -3.07 -2.58
N GLU A 82 -0.24 -3.51 -3.83
CA GLU A 82 -0.77 -4.82 -4.18
C GLU A 82 0.09 -5.94 -3.57
N PHE A 83 1.42 -5.80 -3.61
CA PHE A 83 2.34 -6.70 -2.94
C PHE A 83 2.05 -6.77 -1.44
N ASP A 84 2.00 -5.62 -0.76
CA ASP A 84 1.76 -5.55 0.70
C ASP A 84 0.39 -6.15 1.07
N ARG A 85 -0.64 -5.93 0.24
CA ARG A 85 -1.97 -6.52 0.40
C ARG A 85 -1.93 -8.05 0.33
N LEU A 86 -1.29 -8.60 -0.70
CA LEU A 86 -1.20 -10.04 -0.91
C LEU A 86 -0.35 -10.73 0.18
N ILE A 87 0.75 -10.11 0.59
CA ILE A 87 1.57 -10.63 1.68
C ILE A 87 0.81 -10.62 3.01
N SER A 88 0.08 -9.54 3.32
CA SER A 88 -0.76 -9.47 4.52
C SER A 88 -1.81 -10.57 4.51
N GLN A 89 -2.49 -10.80 3.40
CA GLN A 89 -3.46 -11.88 3.25
C GLN A 89 -2.84 -13.25 3.54
N LYS A 90 -1.62 -13.51 3.05
CA LYS A 90 -0.90 -14.77 3.33
C LYS A 90 -0.51 -14.92 4.80
N LEU A 91 -0.10 -13.82 5.43
CA LEU A 91 0.33 -13.83 6.83
C LEU A 91 -0.84 -13.87 7.83
N ASP A 92 -2.07 -13.56 7.40
CA ASP A 92 -3.28 -13.66 8.24
C ASP A 92 -3.83 -15.09 8.34
N GLU A 93 -3.31 -16.02 7.55
CA GLU A 93 -3.59 -17.45 7.72
C GLU A 93 -3.12 -17.94 9.10
N PRO A 94 -3.74 -19.01 9.64
CA PRO A 94 -3.37 -19.58 10.94
C PRO A 94 -1.99 -20.27 10.89
N LEU A 95 -0.94 -19.48 10.85
CA LEU A 95 0.46 -19.93 10.76
C LEU A 95 1.12 -19.98 12.14
N ASN A 96 2.06 -20.92 12.33
CA ASN A 96 2.94 -20.93 13.49
C ASN A 96 3.77 -19.62 13.55
N LYS A 97 3.94 -19.05 14.76
CA LYS A 97 4.61 -17.77 14.97
C LYS A 97 6.03 -17.71 14.39
N ALA A 98 6.81 -18.78 14.55
CA ALA A 98 8.17 -18.86 14.00
C ALA A 98 8.16 -18.89 12.47
N TYR A 99 7.24 -19.64 11.87
CA TYR A 99 7.07 -19.72 10.44
C TYR A 99 6.60 -18.39 9.84
N LYS A 100 5.62 -17.73 10.49
CA LYS A 100 5.14 -16.40 10.09
C LYS A 100 6.29 -15.38 10.07
N ARG A 101 7.15 -15.38 11.10
CA ARG A 101 8.34 -14.51 11.16
C ARG A 101 9.30 -14.76 9.98
N THR A 102 9.56 -16.02 9.66
CA THR A 102 10.43 -16.38 8.51
C THR A 102 9.84 -15.87 7.18
N LEU A 103 8.53 -16.02 6.98
CA LEU A 103 7.85 -15.49 5.79
C LEU A 103 7.92 -13.96 5.75
N GLN A 104 7.75 -13.26 6.89
CA GLN A 104 7.87 -11.81 6.98
C GLN A 104 9.27 -11.32 6.59
N ASP A 105 10.32 -12.00 7.07
CA ASP A 105 11.71 -11.65 6.74
C ASP A 105 12.01 -11.82 5.24
N LEU A 106 11.47 -12.88 4.63
CA LEU A 106 11.60 -13.10 3.18
C LEU A 106 10.76 -12.12 2.36
N ALA A 107 9.54 -11.84 2.79
CA ALA A 107 8.67 -10.85 2.16
C ALA A 107 9.32 -9.45 2.20
N SER A 108 9.95 -9.07 3.31
CA SER A 108 10.66 -7.78 3.44
C SER A 108 11.81 -7.65 2.42
N LYS A 109 12.51 -8.74 2.12
CA LYS A 109 13.57 -8.76 1.10
C LYS A 109 12.99 -8.57 -0.32
N LEU A 110 11.90 -9.30 -0.64
CA LEU A 110 11.21 -9.15 -1.93
C LEU A 110 10.64 -7.73 -2.11
N ARG A 111 10.06 -7.18 -1.04
CA ARG A 111 9.54 -5.81 -1.03
C ARG A 111 10.64 -4.77 -1.28
N GLY A 112 11.80 -4.93 -0.64
CA GLY A 112 12.95 -4.03 -0.84
C GLY A 112 13.45 -4.04 -2.29
N GLU A 113 13.46 -5.21 -2.96
CA GLU A 113 13.81 -5.30 -4.38
C GLU A 113 12.75 -4.61 -5.24
N LEU A 114 11.46 -4.87 -4.99
CA LEU A 114 10.37 -4.23 -5.71
C LEU A 114 10.40 -2.70 -5.55
N GLU A 115 10.74 -2.20 -4.36
CA GLU A 115 10.85 -0.77 -4.08
C GLU A 115 12.01 -0.13 -4.84
N SER A 116 13.15 -0.81 -4.94
CA SER A 116 14.36 -0.30 -5.58
C SER A 116 14.34 -0.41 -7.10
N SER A 117 13.89 -1.54 -7.64
CA SER A 117 13.98 -1.86 -9.08
C SER A 117 12.64 -1.75 -9.82
N GLY A 118 11.51 -1.73 -9.08
CA GLY A 118 10.16 -1.72 -9.65
C GLY A 118 9.62 -3.10 -10.04
N THR A 119 10.45 -4.15 -9.96
CA THR A 119 10.13 -5.54 -10.29
C THR A 119 10.83 -6.49 -9.33
N ILE A 120 10.40 -7.75 -9.30
CA ILE A 120 11.10 -8.82 -8.57
C ILE A 120 11.59 -9.83 -9.61
N PRO A 121 12.83 -9.66 -10.14
CA PRO A 121 13.36 -10.56 -11.14
C PRO A 121 13.65 -11.95 -10.52
N ILE A 122 13.55 -13.00 -11.35
CA ILE A 122 13.79 -14.39 -10.94
C ILE A 122 15.22 -14.58 -10.39
N GLU A 123 16.19 -13.86 -10.93
CA GLU A 123 17.57 -13.88 -10.51
C GLU A 123 17.75 -13.38 -9.06
N PHE A 124 16.91 -12.46 -8.64
CA PHE A 124 16.90 -11.98 -7.24
C PHE A 124 16.38 -13.08 -6.30
N ILE A 125 15.27 -13.75 -6.68
CA ILE A 125 14.69 -14.85 -5.92
C ILE A 125 15.73 -15.99 -5.78
N ASP A 126 16.36 -16.37 -6.89
CA ASP A 126 17.40 -17.39 -6.92
C ASP A 126 18.62 -17.02 -6.07
N ARG A 127 19.03 -15.75 -6.09
CA ARG A 127 20.13 -15.22 -5.28
C ARG A 127 19.88 -15.35 -3.78
N ILE A 128 18.64 -15.14 -3.32
CA ILE A 128 18.29 -15.33 -1.91
C ILE A 128 18.55 -16.79 -1.50
N MET A 129 18.15 -17.75 -2.34
CA MET A 129 18.35 -19.17 -2.07
C MET A 129 19.81 -19.59 -2.18
N LEU A 130 20.54 -19.11 -3.19
CA LEU A 130 21.93 -19.46 -3.47
C LEU A 130 22.93 -18.94 -2.44
N ARG A 131 22.55 -17.97 -1.60
CA ARG A 131 23.35 -17.52 -0.44
C ARG A 131 23.56 -18.63 0.61
N HIS A 132 22.75 -19.69 0.56
CA HIS A 132 22.84 -20.79 1.52
C HIS A 132 23.64 -21.95 0.91
N ASN A 133 24.86 -22.17 1.41
CA ASN A 133 25.72 -23.24 0.92
C ASN A 133 25.27 -24.62 1.40
N ASN A 134 24.69 -24.69 2.61
CA ASN A 134 24.17 -25.93 3.20
C ASN A 134 22.86 -26.35 2.53
N SER A 135 22.75 -27.63 2.12
CA SER A 135 21.57 -28.19 1.44
C SER A 135 20.28 -28.04 2.26
N THR A 136 20.34 -28.24 3.58
CA THR A 136 19.19 -28.14 4.47
C THR A 136 18.67 -26.69 4.50
N SER A 137 19.57 -25.72 4.73
CA SER A 137 19.23 -24.29 4.76
C SER A 137 18.71 -23.81 3.40
N PHE A 138 19.36 -24.20 2.30
CA PHE A 138 18.92 -23.91 0.96
C PHE A 138 17.49 -24.45 0.72
N ASN A 139 17.24 -25.72 1.01
CA ASN A 139 15.93 -26.35 0.79
C ASN A 139 14.83 -25.75 1.68
N THR A 140 15.19 -25.32 2.90
CA THR A 140 14.26 -24.65 3.82
C THR A 140 13.86 -23.27 3.27
N VAL A 141 14.84 -22.43 2.93
CA VAL A 141 14.57 -21.11 2.34
C VAL A 141 13.81 -21.23 1.02
N ARG A 142 14.19 -22.17 0.16
CA ARG A 142 13.50 -22.46 -1.09
C ARG A 142 12.01 -22.76 -0.87
N ARG A 143 11.67 -23.64 0.09
CA ARG A 143 10.26 -23.95 0.41
C ARG A 143 9.49 -22.72 0.85
N HIS A 144 10.06 -21.90 1.73
CA HIS A 144 9.41 -20.70 2.25
C HIS A 144 9.23 -19.64 1.15
N LEU A 145 10.25 -19.41 0.31
CA LEU A 145 10.14 -18.49 -0.83
C LEU A 145 9.09 -18.98 -1.83
N ASN A 146 9.05 -20.26 -2.14
CA ASN A 146 8.03 -20.81 -3.06
C ASN A 146 6.62 -20.61 -2.54
N VAL A 147 6.39 -20.66 -1.21
CA VAL A 147 5.07 -20.36 -0.63
C VAL A 147 4.66 -18.92 -0.91
N LEU A 148 5.56 -17.96 -0.73
CA LEU A 148 5.28 -16.54 -1.02
C LEU A 148 5.13 -16.28 -2.51
N VAL A 149 6.07 -16.77 -3.33
CA VAL A 149 6.07 -16.58 -4.78
C VAL A 149 4.84 -17.21 -5.43
N ASN A 150 4.47 -18.43 -5.02
CA ASN A 150 3.26 -19.08 -5.51
C ASN A 150 2.01 -18.29 -5.14
N HIS A 151 1.90 -17.81 -3.90
CA HIS A 151 0.76 -17.01 -3.46
C HIS A 151 0.65 -15.71 -4.28
N LEU A 152 1.75 -14.99 -4.49
CA LEU A 152 1.79 -13.78 -5.34
C LEU A 152 1.38 -14.10 -6.78
N TYR A 153 1.97 -15.13 -7.39
CA TYR A 153 1.70 -15.56 -8.76
C TYR A 153 0.24 -15.97 -8.98
N GLU A 154 -0.32 -16.78 -8.09
CA GLU A 154 -1.70 -17.28 -8.15
C GLU A 154 -2.75 -16.17 -7.98
N ASN A 155 -2.37 -15.06 -7.34
CA ASN A 155 -3.21 -13.87 -7.21
C ASN A 155 -2.93 -12.80 -8.28
N GLY A 156 -2.21 -13.16 -9.36
CA GLY A 156 -2.01 -12.29 -10.52
C GLY A 156 -0.91 -11.23 -10.37
N PHE A 157 -0.09 -11.31 -9.30
CA PHE A 157 1.05 -10.42 -9.16
C PHE A 157 2.12 -10.77 -10.21
N PRO A 158 2.74 -9.78 -10.89
CA PRO A 158 3.75 -10.00 -11.93
C PRO A 158 5.08 -10.49 -11.32
N ILE A 159 5.18 -11.78 -11.08
CA ILE A 159 6.35 -12.46 -10.53
C ILE A 159 6.56 -13.82 -11.23
N GLU A 160 7.80 -14.21 -11.46
CA GLU A 160 8.15 -15.49 -12.02
C GLU A 160 8.50 -16.52 -10.95
N LYS A 161 8.21 -17.78 -11.21
CA LYS A 161 8.53 -18.90 -10.31
C LYS A 161 9.95 -19.40 -10.57
N SER A 162 10.74 -19.53 -9.50
CA SER A 162 12.08 -20.13 -9.62
C SER A 162 12.01 -21.59 -10.09
N VAL A 163 12.91 -21.95 -10.99
CA VAL A 163 13.09 -23.29 -11.51
C VAL A 163 14.13 -24.11 -10.73
N LEU A 164 14.76 -23.53 -9.70
CA LEU A 164 15.77 -24.19 -8.90
C LEU A 164 15.20 -25.43 -8.21
N LYS A 165 15.87 -26.57 -8.39
CA LYS A 165 15.51 -27.83 -7.76
C LYS A 165 16.08 -27.93 -6.33
N PRO A 166 15.46 -28.73 -5.45
CA PRO A 166 16.04 -29.01 -4.14
C PRO A 166 17.42 -29.67 -4.28
N ARG A 167 18.34 -29.28 -3.39
CA ARG A 167 19.65 -29.94 -3.31
C ARG A 167 19.53 -31.28 -2.58
N LYS A 168 20.20 -32.31 -3.09
CA LYS A 168 20.31 -33.59 -2.38
C LYS A 168 21.02 -33.34 -1.04
N GLN A 169 20.50 -33.91 0.05
CA GLN A 169 21.21 -33.95 1.31
C GLN A 169 22.33 -34.99 1.16
N THR A 170 23.56 -34.56 1.34
CA THR A 170 24.69 -35.50 1.51
C THR A 170 24.49 -36.16 2.87
N GLU A 171 24.20 -37.44 2.86
CA GLU A 171 24.29 -38.28 4.05
C GLU A 171 25.72 -38.12 4.64
N LYS A 172 25.80 -37.80 5.93
CA LYS A 172 27.06 -37.78 6.67
C LYS A 172 27.35 -39.16 7.17
#